data_c6e343dc9a9a506b4eab3ff9b55a926d
#
_entry.id   c6e343dc9a9a506b4eab3ff9b55a926d
#
_cell.length_a   1.000
_cell.length_b   1.000
_cell.length_c   1.000
_cell.angle_alpha   90.00
_cell.angle_beta   90.00
_cell.angle_gamma   90.00
#
_symmetry.space_group_name_H-M   'P 1'
#
loop_
_entity.id
_entity.type
_entity.pdbx_description
1 polymer ?
#
loop_
_entity_poly.entity_id
_entity_poly.type
_entity_poly.pdbx_seq_one_letter_code
_entity_poly.pdbx_strand_id
1 'polypeptide(L)'
;LQARMEPRPEIEVHAGDVLITRANTPSLVGDACFVAEARPKLMLCDLIYRLRLKPNLVDAPFLVNFLITAGRVHPEMNARGTSNSMVKLSQEHILDWWTPLPPSDEQLAIVEHIARASSKLDAMRAATERTISLLKERRSALIAAAVTGQIDVEAAK
;
A
#
# COMPACT_ATOMS: atom_id res chain seq x y z
N LEU A 1 9.69 -18.83 -27.98
CA LEU A 1 8.99 -19.93 -27.24
C LEU A 1 8.57 -19.36 -25.88
N GLN A 2 7.34 -18.83 -25.77
CA GLN A 2 6.72 -18.56 -24.48
C GLN A 2 6.24 -19.91 -23.94
N ALA A 3 6.97 -20.45 -22.98
CA ALA A 3 6.45 -21.56 -22.19
C ALA A 3 5.19 -21.06 -21.47
N ARG A 4 4.01 -21.51 -21.87
CA ARG A 4 2.80 -21.36 -21.10
C ARG A 4 2.97 -22.18 -19.82
N MET A 5 3.39 -21.53 -18.75
CA MET A 5 3.33 -22.15 -17.44
C MET A 5 1.85 -22.30 -17.07
N GLU A 6 1.44 -23.53 -16.79
CA GLU A 6 0.11 -23.75 -16.23
C GLU A 6 0.00 -23.09 -14.86
N PRO A 7 -1.14 -22.44 -14.57
CA PRO A 7 -1.37 -21.85 -13.26
C PRO A 7 -1.24 -22.91 -12.17
N ARG A 8 -0.55 -22.60 -11.09
CA ARG A 8 -0.47 -23.45 -9.89
C ARG A 8 -1.50 -22.93 -8.88
N PRO A 9 -2.59 -23.66 -8.64
CA PRO A 9 -3.66 -23.21 -7.75
C PRO A 9 -3.17 -22.82 -6.34
N GLU A 10 -2.12 -23.47 -5.86
CA GLU A 10 -1.59 -23.26 -4.50
C GLU A 10 -1.00 -21.86 -4.31
N ILE A 11 -0.52 -21.24 -5.39
CA ILE A 11 0.09 -19.89 -5.36
C ILE A 11 -0.75 -18.85 -6.08
N GLU A 12 -1.95 -19.19 -6.54
CA GLU A 12 -2.88 -18.21 -7.10
C GLU A 12 -3.40 -17.28 -6.00
N VAL A 13 -3.40 -15.98 -6.28
CA VAL A 13 -3.91 -14.96 -5.36
C VAL A 13 -5.41 -14.88 -5.46
N HIS A 14 -6.08 -14.87 -4.31
CA HIS A 14 -7.53 -14.76 -4.22
C HIS A 14 -7.95 -13.55 -3.39
N ALA A 15 -9.17 -13.08 -3.62
CA ALA A 15 -9.79 -12.11 -2.73
C ALA A 15 -9.87 -12.69 -1.31
N GLY A 16 -9.57 -11.87 -0.31
CA GLY A 16 -9.46 -12.30 1.09
C GLY A 16 -8.05 -12.67 1.53
N ASP A 17 -7.09 -12.83 0.61
CA ASP A 17 -5.71 -13.12 0.99
C ASP A 17 -5.08 -11.94 1.75
N VAL A 18 -4.27 -12.26 2.74
CA VAL A 18 -3.33 -11.33 3.38
C VAL A 18 -1.92 -11.68 2.92
N LEU A 19 -1.27 -10.74 2.26
CA LEU A 19 0.05 -10.92 1.69
C LEU A 19 1.07 -10.05 2.41
N ILE A 20 2.30 -10.56 2.56
CA ILE A 20 3.41 -9.84 3.19
C ILE A 20 4.69 -10.03 2.40
N THR A 21 5.46 -8.97 2.23
CA THR A 21 6.74 -9.01 1.52
C THR A 21 7.80 -9.67 2.40
N ARG A 22 8.34 -10.82 1.92
CA ARG A 22 9.44 -11.52 2.60
C ARG A 22 10.82 -10.97 2.27
N ALA A 23 10.99 -10.39 1.08
CA ALA A 23 12.26 -9.83 0.64
C ALA A 23 12.03 -8.57 -0.17
N ASN A 24 12.65 -7.48 0.26
CA ASN A 24 12.57 -6.17 -0.38
C ASN A 24 13.66 -5.25 0.18
N THR A 25 13.62 -3.96 -0.19
CA THR A 25 14.41 -2.94 0.49
C THR A 25 14.07 -2.88 1.98
N PRO A 26 14.96 -2.36 2.84
CA PRO A 26 14.68 -2.25 4.28
C PRO A 26 13.39 -1.51 4.61
N SER A 27 13.00 -0.53 3.81
CA SER A 27 11.77 0.24 4.00
C SER A 27 10.48 -0.48 3.59
N LEU A 28 10.57 -1.52 2.76
CA LEU A 28 9.42 -2.22 2.17
C LEU A 28 9.32 -3.70 2.58
N VAL A 29 10.37 -4.26 3.20
CA VAL A 29 10.30 -5.63 3.71
C VAL A 29 9.31 -5.69 4.87
N GLY A 30 8.50 -6.72 4.91
CA GLY A 30 7.43 -6.86 5.90
C GLY A 30 6.19 -5.98 5.67
N ASP A 31 6.13 -5.24 4.55
CA ASP A 31 4.88 -4.59 4.16
C ASP A 31 3.82 -5.61 3.84
N ALA A 32 2.60 -5.33 4.28
CA ALA A 32 1.45 -6.21 4.14
C ALA A 32 0.32 -5.55 3.36
N CYS A 33 -0.50 -6.35 2.70
CA CYS A 33 -1.72 -5.90 2.06
C CYS A 33 -2.85 -6.92 2.22
N PHE A 34 -4.08 -6.43 2.25
CA PHE A 34 -5.29 -7.22 2.10
C PHE A 34 -5.75 -7.17 0.65
N VAL A 35 -6.01 -8.34 0.06
CA VAL A 35 -6.46 -8.45 -1.31
C VAL A 35 -7.98 -8.38 -1.34
N ALA A 36 -8.53 -7.20 -1.63
CA ALA A 36 -9.98 -7.03 -1.78
C ALA A 36 -10.51 -7.72 -3.04
N GLU A 37 -9.76 -7.58 -4.15
CA GLU A 37 -10.11 -8.17 -5.45
C GLU A 37 -8.85 -8.71 -6.12
N ALA A 38 -8.98 -9.84 -6.81
CA ALA A 38 -7.90 -10.44 -7.57
C ALA A 38 -8.36 -10.82 -8.98
N ARG A 39 -7.55 -10.53 -9.97
CA ARG A 39 -7.78 -11.06 -11.32
C ARG A 39 -7.45 -12.55 -11.35
N PRO A 40 -8.17 -13.36 -12.13
CA PRO A 40 -7.84 -14.77 -12.31
C PRO A 40 -6.40 -14.98 -12.78
N LYS A 41 -5.78 -16.06 -12.32
CA LYS A 41 -4.42 -16.47 -12.68
C LYS A 41 -3.33 -15.49 -12.25
N LEU A 42 -3.59 -14.67 -11.25
CA LEU A 42 -2.55 -13.87 -10.58
C LEU A 42 -1.79 -14.77 -9.61
N MET A 43 -0.50 -14.94 -9.85
CA MET A 43 0.34 -15.86 -9.10
C MET A 43 1.24 -15.12 -8.13
N LEU A 44 1.43 -15.66 -6.93
CA LEU A 44 2.43 -15.18 -5.98
C LEU A 44 3.84 -15.45 -6.50
N CYS A 45 4.73 -14.49 -6.32
CA CYS A 45 6.16 -14.71 -6.51
C CYS A 45 6.81 -15.18 -5.18
N ASP A 46 8.05 -15.65 -5.27
CA ASP A 46 8.84 -16.13 -4.12
C ASP A 46 9.26 -15.04 -3.13
N LEU A 47 9.02 -13.77 -3.46
CA LEU A 47 9.31 -12.63 -2.58
C LEU A 47 8.15 -12.25 -1.66
N ILE A 48 7.03 -12.98 -1.73
CA ILE A 48 5.81 -12.69 -0.98
C ILE A 48 5.35 -13.95 -0.26
N TYR A 49 4.97 -13.80 1.01
CA TYR A 49 4.25 -14.83 1.75
C TYR A 49 2.76 -14.51 1.81
N ARG A 50 1.93 -15.55 1.81
CA ARG A 50 0.53 -15.49 2.18
C ARG A 50 0.39 -15.85 3.65
N LEU A 51 -0.19 -14.96 4.43
CA LEU A 51 -0.53 -15.21 5.84
C LEU A 51 -1.86 -15.94 5.90
N ARG A 52 -1.88 -17.09 6.57
CA ARG A 52 -3.11 -17.83 6.85
C ARG A 52 -3.59 -17.45 8.25
N LEU A 53 -4.64 -16.67 8.31
CA LEU A 53 -5.21 -16.21 9.58
C LEU A 53 -6.07 -17.30 10.21
N LYS A 54 -6.12 -17.32 11.55
CA LYS A 54 -7.07 -18.17 12.27
C LYS A 54 -8.46 -17.55 12.13
N PRO A 55 -9.45 -18.29 11.64
CA PRO A 55 -10.82 -17.78 11.50
C PRO A 55 -11.36 -17.26 12.83
N ASN A 56 -12.11 -16.18 12.78
CA ASN A 56 -12.78 -15.54 13.92
C ASN A 56 -11.87 -15.04 15.06
N LEU A 57 -10.55 -15.03 14.87
CA LEU A 57 -9.61 -14.52 15.87
C LEU A 57 -9.11 -13.13 15.49
N VAL A 58 -8.73 -12.93 14.24
CA VAL A 58 -8.18 -11.68 13.76
C VAL A 58 -8.84 -11.28 12.44
N ASP A 59 -9.27 -10.02 12.39
CA ASP A 59 -9.77 -9.41 11.16
C ASP A 59 -8.59 -9.08 10.23
N ALA A 60 -8.71 -9.42 8.95
CA ALA A 60 -7.63 -9.27 7.99
C ALA A 60 -7.23 -7.82 7.73
N PRO A 61 -8.16 -6.89 7.44
CA PRO A 61 -7.89 -5.45 7.37
C PRO A 61 -7.28 -4.88 8.65
N PHE A 62 -7.74 -5.30 9.84
CA PHE A 62 -7.16 -4.88 11.11
C PHE A 62 -5.68 -5.28 11.21
N LEU A 63 -5.36 -6.55 10.93
CA LEU A 63 -3.98 -7.03 10.97
C LEU A 63 -3.08 -6.27 9.99
N VAL A 64 -3.55 -6.06 8.76
CA VAL A 64 -2.79 -5.31 7.75
C VAL A 64 -2.51 -3.89 8.22
N ASN A 65 -3.53 -3.18 8.72
CA ASN A 65 -3.34 -1.82 9.26
C ASN A 65 -2.32 -1.79 10.39
N PHE A 66 -2.34 -2.79 11.29
CA PHE A 66 -1.34 -2.91 12.34
C PHE A 66 0.06 -3.14 11.76
N LEU A 67 0.23 -4.12 10.85
CA LEU A 67 1.53 -4.50 10.30
C LEU A 67 2.23 -3.36 9.55
N ILE A 68 1.47 -2.57 8.77
CA ILE A 68 2.03 -1.43 8.01
C ILE A 68 2.28 -0.18 8.84
N THR A 69 1.85 -0.16 10.11
CA THR A 69 2.02 0.98 11.03
C THR A 69 2.83 0.58 12.26
N ALA A 70 2.18 0.33 13.38
CA ALA A 70 2.83 -0.01 14.65
C ALA A 70 3.65 -1.30 14.60
N GLY A 71 3.26 -2.27 13.77
CA GLY A 71 3.97 -3.52 13.55
C GLY A 71 5.28 -3.39 12.77
N ARG A 72 5.56 -2.23 12.17
CA ARG A 72 6.82 -1.98 11.42
C ARG A 72 8.10 -2.19 12.25
N VAL A 73 8.02 -2.08 13.55
CA VAL A 73 9.14 -2.38 14.45
C VAL A 73 9.67 -3.81 14.29
N HIS A 74 8.80 -4.76 13.95
CA HIS A 74 9.20 -6.18 13.80
C HIS A 74 10.14 -6.42 12.62
N PRO A 75 9.82 -6.02 11.37
CA PRO A 75 10.76 -6.16 10.25
C PRO A 75 12.04 -5.33 10.43
N GLU A 76 11.98 -4.17 11.04
CA GLU A 76 13.15 -3.35 11.32
C GLU A 76 14.15 -4.04 12.25
N MET A 77 13.67 -4.80 13.24
CA MET A 77 14.50 -5.56 14.17
C MET A 77 14.99 -6.90 13.60
N ASN A 78 14.20 -7.56 12.77
CA ASN A 78 14.40 -8.95 12.36
C ASN A 78 14.88 -9.12 10.92
N ALA A 79 14.72 -8.13 10.06
CA ALA A 79 15.16 -8.23 8.68
C ALA A 79 16.69 -8.30 8.60
N ARG A 80 17.21 -9.32 7.94
CA ARG A 80 18.64 -9.53 7.78
C ARG A 80 19.01 -9.60 6.30
N GLY A 81 20.14 -9.01 5.95
CA GLY A 81 20.69 -9.07 4.60
C GLY A 81 22.15 -8.68 4.59
N THR A 82 22.88 -9.20 3.62
CA THR A 82 24.29 -8.87 3.39
C THR A 82 24.49 -7.59 2.57
N SER A 83 23.41 -7.05 2.03
CA SER A 83 23.43 -5.80 1.26
C SER A 83 22.28 -4.89 1.71
N ASN A 84 22.54 -3.57 1.69
CA ASN A 84 21.52 -2.56 1.98
C ASN A 84 20.40 -2.49 0.91
N SER A 85 20.52 -3.24 -0.18
CA SER A 85 19.55 -3.21 -1.28
C SER A 85 18.43 -4.24 -1.14
N MET A 86 18.67 -5.35 -0.42
CA MET A 86 17.66 -6.39 -0.22
C MET A 86 17.87 -7.10 1.11
N VAL A 87 16.89 -6.98 1.99
CA VAL A 87 16.80 -7.70 3.25
C VAL A 87 15.70 -8.74 3.20
N LYS A 88 15.78 -9.75 4.04
CA LYS A 88 14.85 -10.91 4.03
C LYS A 88 14.33 -11.19 5.42
N LEU A 89 13.07 -11.64 5.48
CA LEU A 89 12.42 -12.18 6.65
C LEU A 89 12.19 -13.68 6.46
N SER A 90 12.46 -14.47 7.49
CA SER A 90 12.06 -15.87 7.53
C SER A 90 10.61 -16.00 7.98
N GLN A 91 10.00 -17.16 7.73
CA GLN A 91 8.66 -17.45 8.25
C GLN A 91 8.63 -17.45 9.77
N GLU A 92 9.67 -18.01 10.41
CA GLU A 92 9.83 -18.04 11.87
C GLU A 92 9.76 -16.63 12.46
N HIS A 93 10.51 -15.67 11.89
CA HIS A 93 10.49 -14.29 12.36
C HIS A 93 9.07 -13.70 12.31
N ILE A 94 8.30 -13.97 11.24
CA ILE A 94 6.95 -13.44 11.09
C ILE A 94 5.98 -14.09 12.08
N LEU A 95 6.15 -15.39 12.35
CA LEU A 95 5.30 -16.13 13.30
C LEU A 95 5.54 -15.72 14.75
N ASP A 96 6.74 -15.23 15.07
CA ASP A 96 7.10 -14.74 16.39
C ASP A 96 6.66 -13.30 16.67
N TRP A 97 6.12 -12.61 15.68
CA TRP A 97 5.64 -11.24 15.87
C TRP A 97 4.41 -11.22 16.77
N TRP A 98 4.52 -10.50 17.86
CA TRP A 98 3.37 -10.26 18.70
C TRP A 98 2.45 -9.20 18.04
N THR A 99 1.17 -9.40 18.17
CA THR A 99 0.14 -8.51 17.64
C THR A 99 -0.90 -8.29 18.73
N PRO A 100 -1.28 -7.03 19.03
CA PRO A 100 -2.41 -6.78 19.91
C PRO A 100 -3.67 -7.38 19.29
N LEU A 101 -4.48 -8.03 20.10
CA LEU A 101 -5.68 -8.72 19.63
C LEU A 101 -6.88 -8.28 20.45
N PRO A 102 -7.46 -7.11 20.17
CA PRO A 102 -8.69 -6.68 20.82
C PRO A 102 -9.87 -7.57 20.42
N PRO A 103 -11.01 -7.49 21.11
CA PRO A 103 -12.25 -8.17 20.70
C PRO A 103 -12.63 -7.85 19.25
N SER A 104 -13.35 -8.77 18.60
CA SER A 104 -13.67 -8.65 17.17
C SER A 104 -14.46 -7.39 16.80
N ASP A 105 -15.37 -6.97 17.68
CA ASP A 105 -16.14 -5.72 17.52
C ASP A 105 -15.24 -4.47 17.57
N GLU A 106 -14.24 -4.48 18.44
CA GLU A 106 -13.27 -3.40 18.51
C GLU A 106 -12.35 -3.40 17.29
N GLN A 107 -11.90 -4.58 16.79
CA GLN A 107 -11.14 -4.67 15.55
C GLN A 107 -11.89 -4.03 14.37
N LEU A 108 -13.16 -4.36 14.20
CA LEU A 108 -14.03 -3.79 13.17
C LEU A 108 -14.21 -2.27 13.34
N ALA A 109 -14.46 -1.81 14.55
CA ALA A 109 -14.61 -0.38 14.84
C ALA A 109 -13.34 0.41 14.49
N ILE A 110 -12.16 -0.14 14.78
CA ILE A 110 -10.86 0.44 14.41
C ILE A 110 -10.72 0.53 12.87
N VAL A 111 -11.01 -0.56 12.16
CA VAL A 111 -10.94 -0.59 10.69
C VAL A 111 -11.87 0.44 10.06
N GLU A 112 -13.11 0.51 10.52
CA GLU A 112 -14.08 1.50 10.04
C GLU A 112 -13.63 2.95 10.33
N HIS A 113 -13.07 3.19 11.50
CA HIS A 113 -12.53 4.51 11.85
C HIS A 113 -11.41 4.91 10.89
N ILE A 114 -10.44 4.02 10.67
CA ILE A 114 -9.32 4.24 9.74
C ILE A 114 -9.85 4.50 8.34
N ALA A 115 -10.78 3.67 7.84
CA ALA A 115 -11.35 3.82 6.51
C ALA A 115 -12.02 5.17 6.30
N ARG A 116 -12.84 5.63 7.29
CA ARG A 116 -13.47 6.95 7.24
C ARG A 116 -12.46 8.10 7.24
N ALA A 117 -11.44 8.01 8.10
CA ALA A 117 -10.40 9.04 8.19
C ALA A 117 -9.57 9.10 6.90
N SER A 118 -9.16 7.95 6.37
CA SER A 118 -8.39 7.84 5.13
C SER A 118 -9.18 8.38 3.94
N SER A 119 -10.46 8.00 3.79
CA SER A 119 -11.33 8.51 2.71
C SER A 119 -11.44 10.02 2.71
N LYS A 120 -11.51 10.64 3.90
CA LYS A 120 -11.53 12.10 4.01
C LYS A 120 -10.22 12.73 3.55
N LEU A 121 -9.09 12.15 3.95
CA LEU A 121 -7.76 12.61 3.53
C LEU A 121 -7.55 12.45 2.02
N ASP A 122 -7.97 11.33 1.44
CA ASP A 122 -7.89 11.07 0.00
C ASP A 122 -8.73 12.07 -0.80
N ALA A 123 -9.93 12.40 -0.33
CA ALA A 123 -10.77 13.42 -0.94
C ALA A 123 -10.10 14.82 -0.91
N MET A 124 -9.48 15.19 0.21
CA MET A 124 -8.74 16.44 0.34
C MET A 124 -7.51 16.47 -0.57
N ARG A 125 -6.77 15.37 -0.63
CA ARG A 125 -5.62 15.21 -1.54
C ARG A 125 -6.05 15.37 -2.99
N ALA A 126 -7.09 14.67 -3.43
CA ALA A 126 -7.59 14.75 -4.80
C ALA A 126 -8.06 16.17 -5.17
N ALA A 127 -8.68 16.91 -4.24
CA ALA A 127 -9.07 18.30 -4.44
C ALA A 127 -7.84 19.21 -4.59
N THR A 128 -6.81 19.00 -3.76
CA THR A 128 -5.55 19.76 -3.80
C THR A 128 -4.80 19.50 -5.12
N GLU A 129 -4.68 18.25 -5.55
CA GLU A 129 -4.04 17.87 -6.82
C GLU A 129 -4.74 18.54 -8.02
N ARG A 130 -6.08 18.56 -8.03
CA ARG A 130 -6.86 19.28 -9.06
C ARG A 130 -6.57 20.78 -9.05
N THR A 131 -6.52 21.39 -7.87
CA THR A 131 -6.21 22.82 -7.74
C THR A 131 -4.81 23.13 -8.28
N ILE A 132 -3.81 22.30 -7.95
CA ILE A 132 -2.45 22.45 -8.48
C ILE A 132 -2.43 22.34 -10.02
N SER A 133 -3.17 21.38 -10.59
CA SER A 133 -3.27 21.23 -12.05
C SER A 133 -3.86 22.47 -12.70
N LEU A 134 -4.98 22.96 -12.20
CA LEU A 134 -5.62 24.19 -12.70
C LEU A 134 -4.73 25.43 -12.61
N LEU A 135 -3.98 25.57 -11.51
CA LEU A 135 -3.03 26.68 -11.35
C LEU A 135 -1.87 26.59 -12.35
N LYS A 136 -1.37 25.39 -12.65
CA LYS A 136 -0.34 25.16 -13.68
C LYS A 136 -0.88 25.51 -15.08
N GLU A 137 -2.10 25.08 -15.41
CA GLU A 137 -2.76 25.43 -16.66
C GLU A 137 -2.97 26.94 -16.81
N ARG A 138 -3.50 27.58 -15.78
CA ARG A 138 -3.68 29.03 -15.73
C ARG A 138 -2.36 29.78 -15.93
N ARG A 139 -1.31 29.34 -15.23
CA ARG A 139 0.04 29.93 -15.40
C ARG A 139 0.52 29.80 -16.84
N SER A 140 0.38 28.61 -17.44
CA SER A 140 0.79 28.39 -18.84
C SER A 140 -0.02 29.25 -19.81
N ALA A 141 -1.33 29.37 -19.61
CA ALA A 141 -2.21 30.22 -20.42
C ALA A 141 -1.83 31.70 -20.30
N LEU A 142 -1.55 32.20 -19.10
CA LEU A 142 -1.12 33.57 -18.87
C LEU A 142 0.21 33.86 -19.57
N ILE A 143 1.19 32.95 -19.47
CA ILE A 143 2.48 33.09 -20.17
C ILE A 143 2.25 33.14 -21.69
N ALA A 144 1.45 32.20 -22.24
CA ALA A 144 1.15 32.19 -23.66
C ALA A 144 0.46 33.47 -24.11
N ALA A 145 -0.53 33.94 -23.37
CA ALA A 145 -1.27 35.17 -23.69
C ALA A 145 -0.37 36.43 -23.62
N ALA A 146 0.54 36.49 -22.67
CA ALA A 146 1.50 37.59 -22.58
C ALA A 146 2.51 37.56 -23.74
N VAL A 147 3.08 36.39 -24.07
CA VAL A 147 4.09 36.26 -25.13
C VAL A 147 3.46 36.51 -26.52
N THR A 148 2.19 36.17 -26.70
CA THR A 148 1.46 36.39 -27.99
C THR A 148 0.80 37.77 -28.07
N GLY A 149 0.99 38.65 -27.09
CA GLY A 149 0.44 40.01 -27.09
C GLY A 149 -1.08 40.08 -26.88
N GLN A 150 -1.68 39.01 -26.34
CA GLN A 150 -3.11 38.99 -25.99
C GLN A 150 -3.41 39.68 -24.66
N ILE A 151 -2.39 39.90 -23.86
CA ILE A 151 -2.46 40.64 -22.58
C ILE A 151 -1.49 41.80 -22.66
N ASP A 152 -1.97 43.01 -22.36
CA ASP A 152 -1.15 44.19 -22.17
C ASP A 152 -0.45 44.09 -20.79
N VAL A 153 0.84 43.85 -20.81
CA VAL A 153 1.65 43.66 -19.59
C VAL A 153 1.90 45.01 -18.87
N GLU A 154 1.77 46.14 -19.57
CA GLU A 154 1.95 47.49 -18.96
C GLU A 154 0.70 47.93 -18.18
N ALA A 155 -0.48 47.45 -18.55
CA ALA A 155 -1.74 47.73 -17.87
C ALA A 155 -1.93 46.89 -16.56
N ALA A 156 -1.06 45.97 -16.30
CA ALA A 156 -1.14 45.04 -15.15
C ALA A 156 -0.25 45.41 -13.95
N LYS A 157 0.24 46.69 -13.92
CA LYS A 157 1.02 47.25 -12.80
C LYS A 157 0.12 47.87 -11.75
#